data_e7ed880bb5e9e23dc2a280fcb6a26942
#
_entry.id   e7ed880bb5e9e23dc2a280fcb6a26942
#
_cell.length_a   1.000
_cell.length_b   1.000
_cell.length_c   1.000
_cell.angle_alpha   90.00
_cell.angle_beta   90.00
_cell.angle_gamma   90.00
#
_symmetry.space_group_name_H-M   'P 1'
#
loop_
_entity.id
_entity.type
_entity.pdbx_description
1 polymer ?
#
loop_
_entity_poly.entity_id
_entity_poly.type
_entity_poly.pdbx_seq_one_letter_code
_entity_poly.pdbx_strand_id
1 'polypeptide(L)'
;MGHSVSLRLVQTFYEAYARRDLAAVLEFLSDDVEWKYLGPVEVFPFCGFKRGKAAVVDHFTRHVPARFAFKRMEPEELVVDGDRAASFSKITAVETGSGRVLTYHCAHFITFRDGKVTAVQAVADTFGMIEQLQDFEISFGQPDLAEPVCNIEPDLQ
;
A
#
# COMPACT_ATOMS: atom_id res chain seq x y z
N MET A 1 -13.09 -21.91 -14.61
CA MET A 1 -11.83 -22.29 -13.95
C MET A 1 -11.02 -21.03 -13.80
N GLY A 2 -10.79 -20.57 -12.57
CA GLY A 2 -9.96 -19.40 -12.32
C GLY A 2 -8.53 -19.72 -12.74
N HIS A 3 -7.95 -18.89 -13.62
CA HIS A 3 -6.55 -19.03 -13.98
C HIS A 3 -5.72 -18.49 -12.80
N SER A 4 -4.99 -19.38 -12.14
CA SER A 4 -4.03 -19.01 -11.09
C SER A 4 -2.96 -18.11 -11.69
N VAL A 5 -2.69 -16.97 -11.04
CA VAL A 5 -1.58 -16.11 -11.41
C VAL A 5 -0.25 -16.77 -11.01
N SER A 6 0.76 -16.69 -11.86
CA SER A 6 2.06 -17.27 -11.53
C SER A 6 2.83 -16.37 -10.55
N LEU A 7 3.54 -16.97 -9.61
CA LEU A 7 4.43 -16.25 -8.70
C LEU A 7 5.41 -15.35 -9.47
N ARG A 8 5.96 -15.83 -10.59
CA ARG A 8 6.88 -15.05 -11.42
C ARG A 8 6.26 -13.79 -11.98
N LEU A 9 5.00 -13.84 -12.45
CA LEU A 9 4.28 -12.66 -12.94
C LEU A 9 4.11 -11.63 -11.83
N VAL A 10 3.71 -12.07 -10.64
CA VAL A 10 3.54 -11.21 -9.47
C VAL A 10 4.85 -10.57 -9.06
N GLN A 11 5.94 -11.35 -9.02
CA GLN A 11 7.28 -10.83 -8.72
C GLN A 11 7.71 -9.76 -9.73
N THR A 12 7.53 -10.01 -11.04
CA THR A 12 7.88 -9.04 -12.09
C THR A 12 7.08 -7.74 -11.97
N PHE A 13 5.79 -7.85 -11.64
CA PHE A 13 4.95 -6.67 -11.34
C PHE A 13 5.51 -5.86 -10.16
N TYR A 14 5.83 -6.54 -9.05
CA TYR A 14 6.38 -5.86 -7.87
C TYR A 14 7.75 -5.26 -8.11
N GLU A 15 8.60 -5.89 -8.89
CA GLU A 15 9.90 -5.33 -9.30
C GLU A 15 9.72 -4.03 -10.09
N ALA A 16 8.81 -4.00 -11.07
CA ALA A 16 8.48 -2.79 -11.80
C ALA A 16 7.92 -1.70 -10.88
N TYR A 17 7.02 -2.07 -9.99
CA TYR A 17 6.41 -1.16 -9.01
C TYR A 17 7.44 -0.57 -8.05
N ALA A 18 8.34 -1.39 -7.50
CA ALA A 18 9.40 -0.96 -6.58
C ALA A 18 10.41 -0.02 -7.26
N ARG A 19 10.72 -0.25 -8.53
CA ARG A 19 11.61 0.63 -9.33
C ARG A 19 10.92 1.91 -9.81
N ARG A 20 9.62 2.05 -9.58
CA ARG A 20 8.80 3.17 -10.10
C ARG A 20 8.80 3.24 -11.63
N ASP A 21 8.96 2.11 -12.27
CA ASP A 21 8.84 1.98 -13.72
C ASP A 21 7.34 1.97 -14.10
N LEU A 22 6.77 3.18 -14.21
CA LEU A 22 5.34 3.32 -14.48
C LEU A 22 4.95 2.70 -15.81
N ALA A 23 5.78 2.79 -16.83
CA ALA A 23 5.50 2.20 -18.13
C ALA A 23 5.36 0.67 -18.01
N ALA A 24 6.30 0.02 -17.33
CA ALA A 24 6.23 -1.41 -17.08
C ALA A 24 5.03 -1.78 -16.18
N VAL A 25 4.73 -1.00 -15.13
CA VAL A 25 3.54 -1.23 -14.28
C VAL A 25 2.25 -1.20 -15.11
N LEU A 26 2.11 -0.23 -16.00
CA LEU A 26 0.90 -0.08 -16.83
C LEU A 26 0.65 -1.26 -17.78
N GLU A 27 1.70 -1.97 -18.20
CA GLU A 27 1.56 -3.19 -19.00
C GLU A 27 0.86 -4.31 -18.22
N PHE A 28 0.97 -4.33 -16.91
CA PHE A 28 0.27 -5.31 -16.06
C PHE A 28 -1.17 -4.93 -15.74
N LEU A 29 -1.57 -3.67 -15.84
CA LEU A 29 -2.89 -3.23 -15.44
C LEU A 29 -3.95 -3.54 -16.51
N SER A 30 -5.18 -3.87 -16.09
CA SER A 30 -6.35 -3.82 -16.94
C SER A 30 -6.76 -2.37 -17.22
N ASP A 31 -7.47 -2.12 -18.33
CA ASP A 31 -7.86 -0.75 -18.68
C ASP A 31 -8.83 -0.12 -17.67
N ASP A 32 -9.63 -0.96 -17.02
CA ASP A 32 -10.62 -0.61 -15.99
C ASP A 32 -10.13 -0.85 -14.56
N VAL A 33 -8.83 -0.98 -14.33
CA VAL A 33 -8.24 -1.28 -13.02
C VAL A 33 -8.79 -0.37 -11.92
N GLU A 34 -9.09 -0.98 -10.78
CA GLU A 34 -9.48 -0.28 -9.56
C GLU A 34 -8.29 -0.19 -8.60
N TRP A 35 -7.92 1.03 -8.24
CA TRP A 35 -6.80 1.29 -7.32
C TRP A 35 -7.31 2.03 -6.10
N LYS A 36 -7.27 1.38 -4.96
CA LYS A 36 -7.74 1.92 -3.69
C LYS A 36 -6.60 1.97 -2.69
N TYR A 37 -6.33 3.16 -2.16
CA TYR A 37 -5.39 3.35 -1.07
C TYR A 37 -6.17 3.86 0.15
N LEU A 38 -6.19 3.05 1.23
CA LEU A 38 -6.91 3.40 2.46
C LEU A 38 -6.08 4.40 3.28
N GLY A 39 -6.70 5.51 3.65
CA GLY A 39 -6.10 6.54 4.47
C GLY A 39 -6.83 7.88 4.36
N PRO A 40 -6.44 8.86 5.18
CA PRO A 40 -7.05 10.19 5.20
C PRO A 40 -6.62 11.01 3.97
N VAL A 41 -7.54 11.21 3.03
CA VAL A 41 -7.27 11.89 1.75
C VAL A 41 -6.91 13.38 1.96
N GLU A 42 -7.38 13.98 3.03
CA GLU A 42 -7.08 15.36 3.41
C GLU A 42 -5.62 15.54 3.81
N VAL A 43 -5.00 14.51 4.37
CA VAL A 43 -3.59 14.51 4.79
C VAL A 43 -2.70 13.92 3.71
N PHE A 44 -3.15 12.84 3.10
CA PHE A 44 -2.42 12.09 2.08
C PHE A 44 -3.19 12.07 0.75
N PRO A 45 -2.95 13.02 -0.16
CA PRO A 45 -3.67 13.13 -1.44
C PRO A 45 -3.54 11.90 -2.34
N PHE A 46 -2.58 11.01 -2.07
CA PHE A 46 -2.45 9.74 -2.78
C PHE A 46 -3.43 8.66 -2.29
N CYS A 47 -4.11 8.86 -1.15
CA CYS A 47 -5.18 7.98 -0.70
C CYS A 47 -6.45 8.12 -1.56
N GLY A 48 -7.43 7.26 -1.28
CA GLY A 48 -8.71 7.25 -1.97
C GLY A 48 -8.77 6.24 -3.12
N PHE A 49 -9.79 6.38 -3.96
CA PHE A 49 -10.12 5.45 -5.03
C PHE A 49 -9.83 6.07 -6.40
N LYS A 50 -9.20 5.28 -7.28
CA LYS A 50 -8.96 5.63 -8.69
C LYS A 50 -9.43 4.48 -9.57
N ARG A 51 -10.03 4.78 -10.69
CA ARG A 51 -10.49 3.79 -11.66
C ARG A 51 -9.95 4.08 -13.05
N GLY A 52 -9.40 3.04 -13.66
CA GLY A 52 -8.82 3.08 -14.99
C GLY A 52 -7.36 3.51 -15.02
N LYS A 53 -6.64 3.09 -16.05
CA LYS A 53 -5.20 3.37 -16.23
C LYS A 53 -4.87 4.86 -16.19
N ALA A 54 -5.69 5.72 -16.83
CA ALA A 54 -5.43 7.16 -16.86
C ALA A 54 -5.42 7.79 -15.46
N ALA A 55 -6.37 7.38 -14.59
CA ALA A 55 -6.43 7.84 -13.21
C ALA A 55 -5.25 7.33 -12.37
N VAL A 56 -4.78 6.11 -12.64
CA VAL A 56 -3.58 5.55 -12.00
C VAL A 56 -2.31 6.28 -12.46
N VAL A 57 -2.20 6.62 -13.74
CA VAL A 57 -1.09 7.44 -14.27
C VAL A 57 -1.06 8.80 -13.57
N ASP A 58 -2.19 9.51 -13.54
CA ASP A 58 -2.30 10.81 -12.89
C ASP A 58 -1.92 10.74 -11.39
N HIS A 59 -2.36 9.67 -10.72
CA HIS A 59 -1.99 9.40 -9.34
C HIS A 59 -0.47 9.32 -9.13
N PHE A 60 0.24 8.53 -9.94
CA PHE A 60 1.68 8.32 -9.79
C PHE A 60 2.54 9.44 -10.34
N THR A 61 2.05 10.22 -11.29
CA THR A 61 2.81 11.30 -11.93
C THR A 61 2.55 12.67 -11.31
N ARG A 62 1.42 12.88 -10.65
CA ARG A 62 1.01 14.18 -10.10
C ARG A 62 0.71 14.14 -8.62
N HIS A 63 -0.22 13.26 -8.17
CA HIS A 63 -0.69 13.28 -6.79
C HIS A 63 0.38 12.81 -5.79
N VAL A 64 1.04 11.71 -6.06
CA VAL A 64 2.10 11.18 -5.19
C VAL A 64 3.30 12.12 -5.16
N PRO A 65 3.90 12.52 -6.32
CA PRO A 65 5.09 13.36 -6.33
C PRO A 65 4.86 14.78 -5.80
N ALA A 66 3.63 15.27 -5.80
CA ALA A 66 3.30 16.58 -5.22
C ALA A 66 3.68 16.68 -3.74
N ARG A 67 3.72 15.56 -3.04
CA ARG A 67 4.02 15.56 -1.60
C ARG A 67 5.13 14.61 -1.18
N PHE A 68 5.33 13.50 -1.89
CA PHE A 68 6.28 12.48 -1.49
C PHE A 68 7.18 12.04 -2.66
N ALA A 69 8.48 12.05 -2.42
CA ALA A 69 9.45 11.40 -3.27
C ALA A 69 9.79 10.02 -2.68
N PHE A 70 9.31 8.97 -3.32
CA PHE A 70 9.66 7.61 -2.93
C PHE A 70 11.13 7.33 -3.16
N LYS A 71 11.79 6.75 -2.17
CA LYS A 71 13.22 6.40 -2.22
C LYS A 71 13.44 4.91 -2.34
N ARG A 72 12.68 4.12 -1.58
CA ARG A 72 12.90 2.69 -1.49
C ARG A 72 11.61 1.96 -1.12
N MET A 73 11.44 0.77 -1.67
CA MET A 73 10.46 -0.22 -1.27
C MET A 73 11.17 -1.55 -1.07
N GLU A 74 11.08 -2.09 0.12
CA GLU A 74 11.69 -3.35 0.54
C GLU A 74 10.57 -4.35 0.80
N PRO A 75 10.31 -5.28 -0.12
CA PRO A 75 9.34 -6.34 0.12
C PRO A 75 9.85 -7.25 1.25
N GLU A 76 9.02 -7.46 2.26
CA GLU A 76 9.31 -8.34 3.38
C GLU A 76 8.56 -9.68 3.23
N GLU A 77 7.30 -9.61 2.76
CA GLU A 77 6.47 -10.78 2.52
C GLU A 77 5.73 -10.67 1.19
N LEU A 78 5.57 -11.80 0.52
CA LEU A 78 4.77 -11.95 -0.69
C LEU A 78 4.05 -13.29 -0.67
N VAL A 79 2.73 -13.25 -0.74
CA VAL A 79 1.86 -14.43 -0.80
C VAL A 79 1.08 -14.40 -2.09
N VAL A 80 0.98 -15.56 -2.76
CA VAL A 80 0.19 -15.73 -3.98
C VAL A 80 -0.74 -16.92 -3.78
N ASP A 81 -2.03 -16.69 -3.97
CA ASP A 81 -3.07 -17.73 -3.89
C ASP A 81 -4.12 -17.52 -4.98
N GLY A 82 -4.26 -18.50 -5.86
CA GLY A 82 -5.19 -18.44 -6.98
C GLY A 82 -4.94 -17.24 -7.89
N ASP A 83 -5.91 -16.36 -8.00
CA ASP A 83 -5.88 -15.13 -8.76
C ASP A 83 -5.52 -13.88 -7.91
N ARG A 84 -5.03 -14.10 -6.69
CA ARG A 84 -4.72 -13.04 -5.74
C ARG A 84 -3.28 -13.07 -5.29
N ALA A 85 -2.78 -11.88 -4.95
CA ALA A 85 -1.51 -11.72 -4.26
C ALA A 85 -1.66 -10.73 -3.11
N ALA A 86 -0.87 -10.95 -2.07
CA ALA A 86 -0.71 -10.00 -0.98
C ALA A 86 0.77 -9.76 -0.73
N SER A 87 1.15 -8.54 -0.43
CA SER A 87 2.50 -8.20 0.00
C SER A 87 2.51 -7.32 1.23
N PHE A 88 3.58 -7.44 1.99
CA PHE A 88 3.91 -6.53 3.06
C PHE A 88 5.30 -5.95 2.78
N SER A 89 5.43 -4.64 2.80
CA SER A 89 6.65 -3.96 2.38
C SER A 89 6.96 -2.79 3.29
N LYS A 90 8.25 -2.59 3.55
CA LYS A 90 8.77 -1.38 4.18
C LYS A 90 9.06 -0.33 3.11
N ILE A 91 8.55 0.86 3.30
CA ILE A 91 8.68 1.96 2.35
C ILE A 91 9.44 3.11 3.01
N THR A 92 10.39 3.68 2.27
CA THR A 92 11.07 4.93 2.62
C THR A 92 10.71 5.99 1.59
N ALA A 93 10.25 7.14 2.07
CA ALA A 93 9.89 8.27 1.24
C ALA A 93 10.40 9.58 1.88
N VAL A 94 10.49 10.64 1.09
CA VAL A 94 10.82 11.99 1.58
C VAL A 94 9.62 12.87 1.32
N GLU A 95 9.14 13.56 2.34
CA GLU A 95 8.14 14.62 2.18
C GLU A 95 8.80 15.84 1.53
N THR A 96 8.26 16.27 0.40
CA THR A 96 8.92 17.24 -0.49
C THR A 96 8.96 18.67 0.08
N GLY A 97 7.98 19.01 0.94
CA GLY A 97 7.89 20.35 1.53
C GLY A 97 8.91 20.58 2.65
N SER A 98 9.10 19.60 3.53
CA SER A 98 9.99 19.69 4.69
C SER A 98 11.34 18.98 4.50
N GLY A 99 11.45 18.08 3.52
CA GLY A 99 12.61 17.20 3.36
C GLY A 99 12.67 16.06 4.39
N ARG A 100 11.63 15.85 5.19
CA ARG A 100 11.60 14.79 6.21
C ARG A 100 11.57 13.42 5.57
N VAL A 101 12.37 12.51 6.11
CA VAL A 101 12.38 11.11 5.71
C VAL A 101 11.35 10.35 6.52
N LEU A 102 10.46 9.66 5.82
CA LEU A 102 9.44 8.80 6.40
C LEU A 102 9.77 7.34 6.13
N THR A 103 9.59 6.51 7.13
CA THR A 103 9.68 5.05 6.98
C THR A 103 8.40 4.44 7.56
N TYR A 104 7.71 3.65 6.76
CA TYR A 104 6.44 3.04 7.14
C TYR A 104 6.21 1.72 6.43
N HIS A 105 5.30 0.91 6.96
CA HIS A 105 4.87 -0.32 6.32
C HIS A 105 3.61 -0.11 5.48
N CYS A 106 3.52 -0.86 4.40
CA CYS A 106 2.37 -0.88 3.52
C CYS A 106 2.06 -2.31 3.09
N ALA A 107 0.80 -2.70 3.23
CA ALA A 107 0.27 -3.93 2.68
C ALA A 107 -0.47 -3.63 1.37
N HIS A 108 -0.27 -4.50 0.37
CA HIS A 108 -1.03 -4.48 -0.88
C HIS A 108 -1.79 -5.79 -1.03
N PHE A 109 -3.04 -5.70 -1.45
CA PHE A 109 -3.87 -6.82 -1.87
C PHE A 109 -4.21 -6.62 -3.34
N ILE A 110 -3.85 -7.57 -4.17
CA ILE A 110 -3.95 -7.46 -5.64
C ILE A 110 -4.80 -8.60 -6.17
N THR A 111 -5.72 -8.26 -7.08
CA THR A 111 -6.51 -9.24 -7.83
C THR A 111 -6.07 -9.22 -9.28
N PHE A 112 -5.88 -10.40 -9.83
CA PHE A 112 -5.52 -10.63 -11.22
C PHE A 112 -6.66 -11.28 -11.98
N ARG A 113 -6.75 -11.00 -13.28
CA ARG A 113 -7.60 -11.69 -14.23
C ARG A 113 -6.90 -11.74 -15.58
N ASP A 114 -6.75 -12.93 -16.15
CA ASP A 114 -6.10 -13.16 -17.44
C ASP A 114 -4.69 -12.51 -17.51
N GLY A 115 -3.91 -12.62 -16.43
CA GLY A 115 -2.58 -12.07 -16.31
C GLY A 115 -2.51 -10.55 -16.13
N LYS A 116 -3.65 -9.87 -15.97
CA LYS A 116 -3.74 -8.42 -15.70
C LYS A 116 -4.21 -8.16 -14.27
N VAL A 117 -3.67 -7.11 -13.68
CA VAL A 117 -4.14 -6.57 -12.40
C VAL A 117 -5.45 -5.84 -12.63
N THR A 118 -6.51 -6.30 -12.00
CA THR A 118 -7.84 -5.68 -12.08
C THR A 118 -8.19 -4.84 -10.86
N ALA A 119 -7.60 -5.16 -9.71
CA ALA A 119 -7.79 -4.39 -8.49
C ALA A 119 -6.52 -4.37 -7.63
N VAL A 120 -6.25 -3.23 -7.04
CA VAL A 120 -5.23 -3.05 -6.00
C VAL A 120 -5.87 -2.35 -4.82
N GLN A 121 -5.70 -2.92 -3.63
CA GLN A 121 -6.04 -2.28 -2.37
C GLN A 121 -4.79 -2.16 -1.53
N ALA A 122 -4.44 -0.93 -1.14
CA ALA A 122 -3.28 -0.63 -0.29
C ALA A 122 -3.72 -0.12 1.08
N VAL A 123 -2.99 -0.54 2.09
CA VAL A 123 -3.14 -0.09 3.49
C VAL A 123 -1.77 0.23 4.02
N ALA A 124 -1.57 1.43 4.57
CA ALA A 124 -0.31 1.82 5.18
C ALA A 124 -0.51 2.29 6.63
N ASP A 125 0.57 2.29 7.38
CA ASP A 125 0.63 2.91 8.69
C ASP A 125 0.58 4.44 8.58
N THR A 126 -0.61 4.96 8.30
CA THR A 126 -0.83 6.39 8.14
C THR A 126 -0.69 7.17 9.44
N PHE A 127 -0.93 6.52 10.58
CA PHE A 127 -0.73 7.14 11.88
C PHE A 127 0.76 7.39 12.16
N GLY A 128 1.59 6.36 12.02
CA GLY A 128 3.04 6.51 12.16
C GLY A 128 3.64 7.50 11.15
N MET A 129 3.07 7.60 9.95
CA MET A 129 3.46 8.65 8.99
C MET A 129 3.14 10.06 9.51
N ILE A 130 1.97 10.28 10.12
CA ILE A 130 1.58 11.58 10.69
C ILE A 130 2.51 11.96 11.83
N GLU A 131 2.83 11.04 12.75
CA GLU A 131 3.77 11.30 13.84
C GLU A 131 5.14 11.75 13.32
N GLN A 132 5.67 11.04 12.31
CA GLN A 132 6.95 11.39 11.68
C GLN A 132 6.91 12.75 10.96
N LEU A 133 5.76 13.16 10.43
CA LEU A 133 5.58 14.47 9.77
C LEU A 133 5.49 15.63 10.76
N GLN A 134 4.97 15.40 11.96
CA GLN A 134 4.63 16.46 12.89
C GLN A 134 5.67 16.68 14.01
N ASP A 135 6.65 15.79 14.15
CA ASP A 135 7.69 15.87 15.19
C ASP A 135 7.16 15.81 16.62
N PHE A 136 5.98 15.24 16.84
CA PHE A 136 5.49 15.00 18.18
C PHE A 136 4.89 13.60 18.31
N GLU A 137 5.05 13.00 19.47
CA GLU A 137 4.36 11.79 19.83
C GLU A 137 2.92 12.14 20.24
N ILE A 138 1.95 11.51 19.60
CA ILE A 138 0.57 11.62 20.04
C ILE A 138 0.45 10.76 21.32
N SER A 139 0.53 11.42 22.46
CA SER A 139 0.33 10.77 23.74
C SER A 139 -1.18 10.65 24.01
N PHE A 140 -1.71 9.45 23.85
CA PHE A 140 -2.98 9.12 24.47
C PHE A 140 -2.69 8.96 25.96
N GLY A 141 -3.40 9.70 26.81
CA GLY A 141 -3.33 9.48 28.27
C GLY A 141 -3.43 7.99 28.53
N GLN A 142 -2.55 7.46 29.39
CA GLN A 142 -2.53 6.01 29.65
C GLN A 142 -3.95 5.58 29.99
N PRO A 143 -4.55 4.63 29.24
CA PRO A 143 -5.78 4.02 29.70
C PRO A 143 -5.44 3.41 31.07
N ASP A 144 -6.28 3.67 32.03
CA ASP A 144 -6.20 2.98 33.32
C ASP A 144 -6.37 1.49 33.03
N LEU A 145 -5.26 0.79 32.81
CA LEU A 145 -5.24 -0.63 32.51
C LEU A 145 -5.56 -1.44 33.76
N ALA A 146 -6.71 -1.10 34.40
CA ALA A 146 -7.16 -1.80 35.58
C ALA A 146 -7.58 -3.25 35.29
N GLU A 147 -7.87 -3.63 34.01
CA GLU A 147 -8.08 -5.05 33.66
C GLU A 147 -7.85 -5.30 32.15
N PRO A 148 -7.27 -6.44 31.74
CA PRO A 148 -7.15 -6.81 30.34
C PRO A 148 -8.54 -7.10 29.75
N VAL A 149 -8.94 -6.36 28.74
CA VAL A 149 -10.27 -6.42 28.09
C VAL A 149 -10.43 -7.63 27.15
N CYS A 150 -9.51 -8.58 27.15
CA CYS A 150 -9.61 -9.79 26.33
C CYS A 150 -9.32 -11.04 27.14
N ASN A 151 -10.32 -11.57 27.78
CA ASN A 151 -10.38 -13.01 28.07
C ASN A 151 -11.01 -13.71 26.87
N ILE A 152 -10.21 -14.03 25.87
CA ILE A 152 -10.57 -15.07 24.90
C ILE A 152 -10.13 -16.38 25.56
N GLU A 153 -11.04 -17.01 26.31
CA GLU A 153 -10.83 -18.42 26.65
C GLU A 153 -10.95 -19.24 25.36
N PRO A 154 -9.96 -20.06 25.03
CA PRO A 154 -10.13 -21.00 23.94
C PRO A 154 -11.09 -22.11 24.42
N ASP A 155 -12.31 -22.12 23.87
CA ASP A 155 -13.19 -23.28 23.96
C ASP A 155 -12.52 -24.45 23.23
N LEU A 156 -11.80 -25.24 24.00
CA LEU A 156 -11.37 -26.57 23.62
C LEU A 156 -12.48 -27.57 23.97
N GLN A 157 -13.31 -27.90 22.99
CA GLN A 157 -14.03 -29.17 22.95
C GLN A 157 -13.89 -29.80 21.59
#